data_4e8c2804303d7576f94d1d48343f178d
#
_entry.id   4e8c2804303d7576f94d1d48343f178d
#
_cell.length_a   1.000
_cell.length_b   1.000
_cell.length_c   1.000
_cell.angle_alpha   90.00
_cell.angle_beta   90.00
_cell.angle_gamma   90.00
#
_symmetry.space_group_name_H-M   'P 1'
#
loop_
_entity.id
_entity.type
_entity.pdbx_description
1 polymer ?
#
loop_
_entity_poly.entity_id
_entity_poly.type
_entity_poly.pdbx_seq_one_letter_code
_entity_poly.pdbx_strand_id
1 'polypeptide(L)'
;ETPEGQACGLVKNLALMAAISVGSLSAPLIEFLEEWGLESLEENAHSSLPMTKIFVNGIWMGVHRDPGNLVKTLRKLRRKDDISFEVSVVRDIREKELRLYTDAGRVCRPLFIVDDGQLVLHKRHIDWLISGFKEDDSSRKPFKWDNLVKSGVVEYLDAEEEETVLIAMSPEDVDSSRLRGISTGFNGCGSDPTARLKSVIAPRSWTHCEIHPSMILGVCASIIPFPDHNQV
;
A
#
# COMPACT_ATOMS: atom_id res chain seq x y z
N GLU A 1 -5.48 8.30 22.73
CA GLU A 1 -4.89 9.58 23.16
C GLU A 1 -5.44 10.72 22.30
N THR A 2 -6.37 11.49 22.86
CA THR A 2 -7.01 12.64 22.21
C THR A 2 -7.50 13.61 23.29
N PRO A 3 -7.52 14.93 23.03
CA PRO A 3 -8.11 15.91 23.95
C PRO A 3 -9.61 15.68 24.17
N GLU A 4 -10.10 16.08 25.32
CA GLU A 4 -11.53 16.14 25.60
C GLU A 4 -12.14 17.43 25.05
N GLY A 5 -13.42 17.39 24.66
CA GLY A 5 -14.19 18.55 24.21
C GLY A 5 -14.13 18.78 22.71
N GLN A 6 -14.03 20.03 22.26
CA GLN A 6 -14.14 20.43 20.85
C GLN A 6 -13.01 19.88 19.97
N ALA A 7 -11.83 19.65 20.51
CA ALA A 7 -10.66 19.14 19.80
C ALA A 7 -10.59 17.59 19.79
N CYS A 8 -11.59 16.89 20.30
CA CYS A 8 -11.63 15.42 20.33
C CYS A 8 -11.55 14.85 18.92
N GLY A 9 -10.58 13.96 18.68
CA GLY A 9 -10.33 13.34 17.38
C GLY A 9 -9.68 14.24 16.33
N LEU A 10 -9.59 15.54 16.54
CA LEU A 10 -8.93 16.49 15.63
C LEU A 10 -7.42 16.57 15.89
N VAL A 11 -7.03 16.50 17.16
CA VAL A 11 -5.61 16.41 17.55
C VAL A 11 -5.22 14.95 17.58
N LYS A 12 -4.21 14.60 16.82
CA LYS A 12 -3.72 13.24 16.60
C LYS A 12 -2.24 13.16 17.00
N ASN A 13 -1.75 11.94 17.18
CA ASN A 13 -0.36 11.68 17.51
C ASN A 13 0.26 10.85 16.38
N LEU A 14 1.54 11.10 16.08
CA LEU A 14 2.28 10.32 15.09
C LEU A 14 2.50 8.90 15.60
N ALA A 15 2.28 7.91 14.75
CA ALA A 15 2.61 6.53 15.03
C ALA A 15 4.14 6.33 15.18
N LEU A 16 4.56 5.26 15.85
CA LEU A 16 5.98 5.02 16.17
C LEU A 16 6.89 4.99 14.94
N MET A 17 6.42 4.41 13.82
CA MET A 17 7.19 4.31 12.58
C MET A 17 6.73 5.31 11.51
N ALA A 18 5.93 6.30 11.86
CA ALA A 18 5.50 7.31 10.92
C ALA A 18 6.69 8.13 10.39
N ALA A 19 6.68 8.41 9.10
CA ALA A 19 7.63 9.27 8.42
C ALA A 19 6.88 10.38 7.68
N ILE A 20 7.56 11.51 7.49
CA ILE A 20 7.02 12.65 6.74
C ILE A 20 7.76 12.72 5.41
N SER A 21 7.01 12.81 4.31
CA SER A 21 7.60 12.88 2.97
C SER A 21 8.39 14.17 2.79
N VAL A 22 9.55 14.06 2.16
CA VAL A 22 10.42 15.19 1.78
C VAL A 22 9.96 15.78 0.44
N GLY A 23 9.35 14.94 -0.39
CA GLY A 23 8.88 15.29 -1.72
C GLY A 23 9.89 14.98 -2.82
N SER A 24 9.38 14.84 -4.02
CA SER A 24 10.15 14.60 -5.24
C SER A 24 9.63 15.46 -6.39
N LEU A 25 10.44 15.61 -7.43
CA LEU A 25 10.03 16.33 -8.64
C LEU A 25 8.93 15.56 -9.37
N SER A 26 7.91 16.26 -9.81
CA SER A 26 6.79 15.67 -10.58
C SER A 26 7.07 15.55 -12.06
N ALA A 27 8.03 16.33 -12.62
CA ALA A 27 8.30 16.35 -14.05
C ALA A 27 8.60 14.98 -14.67
N PRO A 28 9.50 14.13 -14.10
CA PRO A 28 9.74 12.79 -14.65
C PRO A 28 8.51 11.89 -14.64
N LEU A 29 7.65 12.07 -13.64
CA LEU A 29 6.40 11.31 -13.54
C LEU A 29 5.39 11.74 -14.63
N ILE A 30 5.34 13.03 -14.96
CA ILE A 30 4.47 13.56 -16.01
C ILE A 30 4.95 13.05 -17.38
N GLU A 31 6.24 13.13 -17.66
CA GLU A 31 6.85 12.60 -18.90
C GLU A 31 6.55 11.10 -19.07
N PHE A 32 6.67 10.34 -17.99
CA PHE A 32 6.29 8.93 -18.00
C PHE A 32 4.80 8.71 -18.33
N LEU A 33 3.91 9.51 -17.75
CA LEU A 33 2.46 9.40 -18.02
C LEU A 33 2.14 9.71 -19.47
N GLU A 34 2.80 10.71 -20.08
CA GLU A 34 2.63 11.07 -21.49
C GLU A 34 3.05 9.90 -22.41
N GLU A 35 4.19 9.27 -22.13
CA GLU A 35 4.65 8.09 -22.87
C GLU A 35 3.72 6.89 -22.71
N TRP A 36 3.05 6.76 -21.56
CA TRP A 36 2.14 5.64 -21.23
C TRP A 36 0.68 5.87 -21.62
N GLY A 37 0.41 6.85 -22.45
CA GLY A 37 -0.90 7.04 -23.06
C GLY A 37 -1.82 7.96 -22.26
N LEU A 38 -1.27 8.97 -21.61
CA LEU A 38 -2.03 10.11 -21.12
C LEU A 38 -2.57 10.89 -22.32
N GLU A 39 -3.88 10.97 -22.44
CA GLU A 39 -4.55 11.75 -23.48
C GLU A 39 -4.87 13.13 -22.95
N SER A 40 -4.59 14.17 -23.75
CA SER A 40 -4.87 15.55 -23.36
C SER A 40 -6.38 15.82 -23.26
N LEU A 41 -6.73 16.83 -22.47
CA LEU A 41 -8.15 17.21 -22.29
C LEU A 41 -8.78 17.72 -23.59
N GLU A 42 -7.98 18.38 -24.43
CA GLU A 42 -8.44 18.95 -25.71
C GLU A 42 -8.80 17.86 -26.72
N GLU A 43 -7.99 16.81 -26.79
CA GLU A 43 -8.20 15.69 -27.71
C GLU A 43 -9.46 14.88 -27.38
N ASN A 44 -9.83 14.83 -26.10
CA ASN A 44 -10.94 14.01 -25.62
C ASN A 44 -12.22 14.77 -25.28
N ALA A 45 -12.32 16.04 -25.61
CA ALA A 45 -13.50 16.87 -25.34
C ALA A 45 -14.83 16.28 -25.91
N HIS A 46 -14.74 15.43 -26.91
CA HIS A 46 -15.89 14.81 -27.59
C HIS A 46 -16.01 13.29 -27.39
N SER A 47 -15.15 12.70 -26.55
CA SER A 47 -15.19 11.26 -26.32
C SER A 47 -16.29 10.90 -25.31
N SER A 48 -17.18 9.98 -25.70
CA SER A 48 -18.21 9.41 -24.80
C SER A 48 -17.76 8.16 -24.05
N LEU A 49 -16.49 7.76 -24.16
CA LEU A 49 -15.97 6.57 -23.49
C LEU A 49 -15.72 6.84 -21.99
N PRO A 50 -15.94 5.86 -21.12
CA PRO A 50 -15.65 5.99 -19.71
C PRO A 50 -14.13 6.00 -19.48
N MET A 51 -13.56 7.19 -19.36
CA MET A 51 -12.14 7.39 -19.09
C MET A 51 -11.90 7.75 -17.62
N THR A 52 -10.69 7.50 -17.17
CA THR A 52 -10.24 7.86 -15.82
C THR A 52 -9.43 9.14 -15.88
N LYS A 53 -9.79 10.10 -15.05
CA LYS A 53 -9.07 11.38 -14.91
C LYS A 53 -7.77 11.15 -14.17
N ILE A 54 -6.69 11.78 -14.61
CA ILE A 54 -5.38 11.72 -13.95
C ILE A 54 -5.06 13.08 -13.35
N PHE A 55 -4.79 13.07 -12.05
CA PHE A 55 -4.36 14.23 -11.28
C PHE A 55 -2.93 14.02 -10.77
N VAL A 56 -2.09 15.03 -10.93
CA VAL A 56 -0.75 15.08 -10.34
C VAL A 56 -0.67 16.29 -9.43
N ASN A 57 -0.47 16.07 -8.15
CA ASN A 57 -0.45 17.12 -7.11
C ASN A 57 -1.68 18.06 -7.16
N GLY A 58 -2.85 17.49 -7.44
CA GLY A 58 -4.11 18.22 -7.53
C GLY A 58 -4.39 18.89 -8.89
N ILE A 59 -3.46 18.85 -9.84
CA ILE A 59 -3.64 19.40 -11.18
C ILE A 59 -4.17 18.29 -12.09
N TRP A 60 -5.26 18.56 -12.79
CA TRP A 60 -5.81 17.64 -13.78
C TRP A 60 -4.96 17.67 -15.06
N MET A 61 -4.17 16.59 -15.26
CA MET A 61 -3.23 16.48 -16.39
C MET A 61 -3.90 15.97 -17.66
N GLY A 62 -4.83 15.03 -17.54
CA GLY A 62 -5.47 14.41 -18.68
C GLY A 62 -6.34 13.22 -18.28
N VAL A 63 -6.60 12.36 -19.24
CA VAL A 63 -7.40 11.14 -19.06
C VAL A 63 -6.66 9.91 -19.57
N HIS A 64 -7.00 8.76 -19.02
CA HIS A 64 -6.39 7.49 -19.42
C HIS A 64 -7.45 6.39 -19.57
N ARG A 65 -7.29 5.53 -20.57
CA ARG A 65 -8.26 4.46 -20.90
C ARG A 65 -8.11 3.23 -20.02
N ASP A 66 -6.87 2.87 -19.69
CA ASP A 66 -6.60 1.69 -18.85
C ASP A 66 -5.84 2.06 -17.57
N PRO A 67 -6.56 2.58 -16.56
CA PRO A 67 -5.96 2.95 -15.29
C PRO A 67 -5.47 1.75 -14.48
N GLY A 68 -6.02 0.54 -14.75
CA GLY A 68 -5.65 -0.67 -14.03
C GLY A 68 -4.21 -1.07 -14.26
N ASN A 69 -3.81 -1.14 -15.53
CA ASN A 69 -2.44 -1.48 -15.91
C ASN A 69 -1.46 -0.35 -15.56
N LEU A 70 -1.88 0.90 -15.73
CA LEU A 70 -1.07 2.06 -15.34
C LEU A 70 -0.71 2.03 -13.86
N VAL A 71 -1.69 1.82 -12.96
CA VAL A 71 -1.43 1.73 -11.51
C VAL A 71 -0.53 0.57 -11.15
N LYS A 72 -0.75 -0.61 -11.77
CA LYS A 72 0.14 -1.77 -11.56
C LYS A 72 1.59 -1.47 -11.95
N THR A 73 1.77 -0.78 -13.07
CA THR A 73 3.10 -0.41 -13.57
C THR A 73 3.76 0.62 -12.66
N LEU A 74 3.05 1.68 -12.28
CA LEU A 74 3.56 2.69 -11.36
C LEU A 74 3.99 2.10 -10.01
N ARG A 75 3.16 1.23 -9.42
CA ARG A 75 3.51 0.53 -8.17
C ARG A 75 4.73 -0.39 -8.36
N LYS A 76 4.83 -1.08 -9.50
CA LYS A 76 5.99 -1.92 -9.81
C LYS A 76 7.28 -1.11 -9.96
N LEU A 77 7.23 0.07 -10.60
CA LEU A 77 8.37 0.97 -10.73
C LEU A 77 8.79 1.56 -9.38
N ARG A 78 7.82 1.94 -8.54
CA ARG A 78 8.09 2.40 -7.17
C ARG A 78 8.79 1.31 -6.34
N ARG A 79 8.34 0.06 -6.42
CA ARG A 79 8.94 -1.10 -5.73
C ARG A 79 10.34 -1.47 -6.23
N LYS A 80 10.70 -1.03 -7.43
CA LYS A 80 12.04 -1.21 -8.01
C LYS A 80 13.00 -0.05 -7.77
N ASP A 81 12.54 1.01 -7.10
CA ASP A 81 13.29 2.25 -6.87
C ASP A 81 13.54 3.07 -8.17
N ASP A 82 12.81 2.77 -9.25
CA ASP A 82 12.84 3.58 -10.48
C ASP A 82 12.06 4.91 -10.29
N ILE A 83 11.02 4.87 -9.46
CA ILE A 83 10.27 6.02 -8.99
C ILE A 83 10.50 6.14 -7.47
N SER A 84 10.59 7.36 -6.95
CA SER A 84 10.76 7.60 -5.51
C SER A 84 9.73 6.84 -4.69
N PHE A 85 10.16 6.20 -3.62
CA PHE A 85 9.30 5.44 -2.69
C PHE A 85 8.24 6.33 -2.00
N GLU A 86 8.43 7.65 -2.01
CA GLU A 86 7.49 8.62 -1.41
C GLU A 86 6.29 8.96 -2.32
N VAL A 87 6.33 8.58 -3.60
CA VAL A 87 5.24 8.86 -4.55
C VAL A 87 4.01 8.03 -4.19
N SER A 88 2.90 8.72 -3.93
CA SER A 88 1.62 8.09 -3.63
C SER A 88 0.81 7.86 -4.90
N VAL A 89 0.19 6.68 -5.00
CA VAL A 89 -0.62 6.26 -6.16
C VAL A 89 -2.01 5.85 -5.66
N VAL A 90 -2.96 6.77 -5.73
CA VAL A 90 -4.33 6.59 -5.23
C VAL A 90 -5.28 6.41 -6.39
N ARG A 91 -5.93 5.26 -6.47
CA ARG A 91 -6.96 4.99 -7.48
C ARG A 91 -8.34 4.97 -6.86
N ASP A 92 -9.19 5.93 -7.22
CA ASP A 92 -10.61 5.91 -6.92
C ASP A 92 -11.39 5.31 -8.10
N ILE A 93 -11.96 4.12 -7.88
CA ILE A 93 -12.72 3.40 -8.91
C ILE A 93 -14.10 4.02 -9.09
N ARG A 94 -14.69 4.59 -8.02
CA ARG A 94 -16.05 5.14 -8.04
C ARG A 94 -16.11 6.44 -8.82
N GLU A 95 -15.19 7.36 -8.48
CA GLU A 95 -15.10 8.67 -9.12
C GLU A 95 -14.34 8.61 -10.45
N LYS A 96 -13.74 7.45 -10.79
CA LYS A 96 -12.88 7.27 -11.96
C LYS A 96 -11.73 8.27 -11.99
N GLU A 97 -11.01 8.35 -10.88
CA GLU A 97 -9.89 9.24 -10.70
C GLU A 97 -8.64 8.45 -10.31
N LEU A 98 -7.50 8.87 -10.84
CA LEU A 98 -6.18 8.45 -10.43
C LEU A 98 -5.44 9.70 -9.94
N ARG A 99 -5.08 9.70 -8.66
CA ARG A 99 -4.39 10.81 -8.03
C ARG A 99 -2.96 10.39 -7.70
N LEU A 100 -2.02 11.19 -8.12
CA LEU A 100 -0.59 10.99 -7.88
C LEU A 100 -0.07 12.16 -7.05
N TYR A 101 0.61 11.85 -5.97
CA TYR A 101 1.18 12.86 -5.08
C TYR A 101 2.68 12.66 -4.94
N THR A 102 3.44 13.73 -5.17
CA THR A 102 4.88 13.79 -5.03
C THR A 102 5.34 14.87 -4.05
N ASP A 103 4.38 15.59 -3.45
CA ASP A 103 4.63 16.73 -2.57
C ASP A 103 5.23 16.32 -1.21
N ALA A 104 5.80 17.29 -0.53
CA ALA A 104 6.31 17.13 0.82
C ALA A 104 5.21 17.23 1.87
N GLY A 105 5.50 16.80 3.10
CA GLY A 105 4.63 17.02 4.27
C GLY A 105 3.51 15.98 4.43
N ARG A 106 3.46 14.94 3.61
CA ARG A 106 2.53 13.82 3.79
C ARG A 106 3.04 12.87 4.85
N VAL A 107 2.17 12.43 5.74
CA VAL A 107 2.51 11.43 6.75
C VAL A 107 2.37 10.05 6.13
N CYS A 108 3.46 9.28 6.15
CA CYS A 108 3.54 7.94 5.58
C CYS A 108 3.92 6.94 6.67
N ARG A 109 3.54 5.68 6.49
CA ARG A 109 3.97 4.59 7.36
C ARG A 109 4.43 3.37 6.55
N PRO A 110 5.44 2.63 7.01
CA PRO A 110 5.94 1.46 6.31
C PRO A 110 5.06 0.24 6.57
N LEU A 111 4.83 -0.54 5.52
CA LEU A 111 4.10 -1.81 5.56
C LEU A 111 4.85 -2.87 4.74
N PHE A 112 4.70 -4.14 5.11
CA PHE A 112 5.18 -5.24 4.29
C PHE A 112 4.26 -5.46 3.10
N ILE A 113 4.84 -5.79 1.96
CA ILE A 113 4.11 -6.09 0.74
C ILE A 113 3.67 -7.54 0.74
N VAL A 114 2.41 -7.77 0.38
CA VAL A 114 1.85 -9.09 0.12
C VAL A 114 1.61 -9.21 -1.38
N ASP A 115 2.18 -10.24 -2.00
CA ASP A 115 2.00 -10.55 -3.41
C ASP A 115 1.49 -11.99 -3.54
N ASP A 116 0.47 -12.22 -4.38
CA ASP A 116 -0.19 -13.51 -4.57
C ASP A 116 -0.57 -14.24 -3.26
N GLY A 117 -0.98 -13.48 -2.23
CA GLY A 117 -1.35 -14.01 -0.93
C GLY A 117 -0.18 -14.52 -0.09
N GLN A 118 1.04 -14.11 -0.40
CA GLN A 118 2.24 -14.39 0.37
C GLN A 118 3.00 -13.11 0.69
N LEU A 119 3.67 -13.10 1.84
CA LEU A 119 4.60 -12.03 2.17
C LEU A 119 5.82 -12.10 1.25
N VAL A 120 6.22 -10.96 0.70
CA VAL A 120 7.47 -10.82 -0.06
C VAL A 120 8.69 -10.91 0.87
N LEU A 121 8.51 -10.64 2.16
CA LEU A 121 9.52 -10.80 3.19
C LEU A 121 9.86 -12.28 3.39
N HIS A 122 11.14 -12.64 3.20
CA HIS A 122 11.66 -13.97 3.44
C HIS A 122 12.65 -13.97 4.60
N LYS A 123 12.86 -15.15 5.21
CA LYS A 123 13.82 -15.33 6.31
C LYS A 123 15.21 -14.79 5.96
N ARG A 124 15.69 -15.00 4.73
CA ARG A 124 16.98 -14.48 4.25
C ARG A 124 17.13 -12.95 4.40
N HIS A 125 16.04 -12.18 4.21
CA HIS A 125 16.08 -10.73 4.37
C HIS A 125 16.32 -10.34 5.84
N ILE A 126 15.76 -11.12 6.76
CA ILE A 126 15.93 -10.95 8.20
C ILE A 126 17.37 -11.30 8.57
N ASP A 127 17.89 -12.42 8.08
CA ASP A 127 19.28 -12.85 8.34
C ASP A 127 20.29 -11.81 7.82
N TRP A 128 20.05 -11.22 6.64
CA TRP A 128 20.88 -10.11 6.11
C TRP A 128 20.81 -8.83 6.96
N LEU A 129 19.65 -8.51 7.52
CA LEU A 129 19.53 -7.37 8.43
C LEU A 129 20.28 -7.60 9.73
N ILE A 130 20.21 -8.82 10.27
CA ILE A 130 20.90 -9.18 11.52
C ILE A 130 22.41 -9.24 11.29
N SER A 131 22.88 -9.87 10.21
CA SER A 131 24.31 -9.96 9.87
C SER A 131 24.88 -8.61 9.40
N GLY A 132 24.03 -7.71 8.92
CA GLY A 132 24.44 -6.44 8.33
C GLY A 132 25.00 -6.56 6.92
N PHE A 133 25.04 -7.76 6.32
CA PHE A 133 25.59 -8.00 4.99
C PHE A 133 24.74 -9.00 4.21
N LYS A 134 24.72 -8.83 2.90
CA LYS A 134 24.15 -9.78 1.95
C LYS A 134 25.22 -10.79 1.56
N GLU A 135 24.94 -12.08 1.68
CA GLU A 135 25.91 -13.16 1.46
C GLU A 135 26.49 -13.15 0.03
N ASP A 136 25.69 -12.78 -0.95
CA ASP A 136 26.04 -12.82 -2.37
C ASP A 136 26.69 -11.52 -2.90
N ASP A 137 26.84 -10.49 -2.07
CA ASP A 137 27.30 -9.18 -2.54
C ASP A 137 28.80 -8.99 -2.27
N SER A 138 29.61 -9.11 -3.35
CA SER A 138 31.05 -8.86 -3.32
C SER A 138 31.43 -7.41 -2.93
N SER A 139 30.47 -6.49 -2.98
CA SER A 139 30.68 -5.07 -2.66
C SER A 139 30.78 -4.75 -1.17
N ARG A 140 30.49 -5.70 -0.28
CA ARG A 140 30.49 -5.55 1.20
C ARG A 140 29.76 -4.30 1.71
N LYS A 141 28.75 -3.84 1.00
CA LYS A 141 27.93 -2.74 1.48
C LYS A 141 27.01 -3.21 2.60
N PRO A 142 26.85 -2.42 3.68
CA PRO A 142 25.98 -2.82 4.78
C PRO A 142 24.52 -2.90 4.31
N PHE A 143 23.87 -4.02 4.63
CA PHE A 143 22.46 -4.21 4.37
C PHE A 143 21.65 -3.51 5.49
N LYS A 144 20.84 -2.54 5.09
CA LYS A 144 20.08 -1.70 6.02
C LYS A 144 18.59 -1.70 5.65
N TRP A 145 17.78 -1.04 6.45
CA TRP A 145 16.35 -0.84 6.21
C TRP A 145 16.04 -0.31 4.81
N ASP A 146 16.81 0.69 4.34
CA ASP A 146 16.62 1.27 3.00
C ASP A 146 16.73 0.23 1.88
N ASN A 147 17.52 -0.81 2.10
CA ASN A 147 17.66 -1.88 1.12
C ASN A 147 16.40 -2.76 1.02
N LEU A 148 15.63 -2.88 2.12
CA LEU A 148 14.31 -3.54 2.08
C LEU A 148 13.30 -2.72 1.29
N VAL A 149 13.33 -1.41 1.42
CA VAL A 149 12.47 -0.51 0.63
C VAL A 149 12.82 -0.62 -0.85
N LYS A 150 14.10 -0.50 -1.21
CA LYS A 150 14.59 -0.60 -2.59
C LYS A 150 14.39 -1.97 -3.24
N SER A 151 14.36 -3.03 -2.44
CA SER A 151 14.07 -4.38 -2.93
C SER A 151 12.57 -4.69 -3.06
N GLY A 152 11.70 -3.74 -2.72
CA GLY A 152 10.25 -3.92 -2.81
C GLY A 152 9.70 -4.91 -1.78
N VAL A 153 10.31 -5.00 -0.61
CA VAL A 153 9.80 -5.80 0.53
C VAL A 153 8.93 -4.93 1.44
N VAL A 154 9.33 -3.67 1.63
CA VAL A 154 8.63 -2.67 2.43
C VAL A 154 8.21 -1.53 1.52
N GLU A 155 7.00 -1.04 1.71
CA GLU A 155 6.42 0.08 0.97
C GLU A 155 5.90 1.12 1.97
N TYR A 156 6.19 2.40 1.71
CA TYR A 156 5.63 3.49 2.48
C TYR A 156 4.31 3.93 1.86
N LEU A 157 3.26 3.93 2.66
CA LEU A 157 1.94 4.38 2.24
C LEU A 157 1.56 5.64 3.01
N ASP A 158 1.00 6.61 2.30
CA ASP A 158 0.40 7.80 2.91
C ASP A 158 -1.07 7.52 3.32
N ALA A 159 -1.69 8.49 3.98
CA ALA A 159 -3.05 8.35 4.48
C ALA A 159 -4.07 8.11 3.36
N GLU A 160 -3.93 8.76 2.21
CA GLU A 160 -4.87 8.58 1.09
C GLU A 160 -4.69 7.24 0.39
N GLU A 161 -3.45 6.80 0.15
CA GLU A 161 -3.19 5.50 -0.47
C GLU A 161 -3.61 4.35 0.46
N GLU A 162 -3.47 4.52 1.77
CA GLU A 162 -3.88 3.53 2.76
C GLU A 162 -5.36 3.17 2.67
N GLU A 163 -6.24 4.11 2.31
CA GLU A 163 -7.67 3.86 2.11
C GLU A 163 -7.95 2.90 0.94
N THR A 164 -7.04 2.77 0.01
CA THR A 164 -7.19 1.93 -1.19
C THR A 164 -6.64 0.53 -1.05
N VAL A 165 -6.03 0.19 0.09
CA VAL A 165 -5.34 -1.08 0.33
C VAL A 165 -6.04 -1.91 1.41
N LEU A 166 -5.78 -3.22 1.41
CA LEU A 166 -6.21 -4.13 2.46
C LEU A 166 -4.99 -4.58 3.25
N ILE A 167 -4.97 -4.25 4.53
CA ILE A 167 -3.85 -4.48 5.43
C ILE A 167 -4.19 -5.61 6.39
N ALA A 168 -3.39 -6.66 6.42
CA ALA A 168 -3.46 -7.72 7.41
C ALA A 168 -2.75 -7.30 8.70
N MET A 169 -3.28 -7.67 9.85
CA MET A 169 -2.69 -7.33 11.14
C MET A 169 -1.51 -8.24 11.49
N SER A 170 -1.52 -9.46 11.00
CA SER A 170 -0.47 -10.45 11.27
C SER A 170 -0.14 -11.27 10.01
N PRO A 171 1.07 -11.84 9.91
CA PRO A 171 1.41 -12.78 8.85
C PRO A 171 0.50 -14.02 8.83
N GLU A 172 0.03 -14.46 10.00
CA GLU A 172 -0.87 -15.59 10.15
C GLU A 172 -2.22 -15.36 9.47
N ASP A 173 -2.72 -14.12 9.47
CA ASP A 173 -3.94 -13.74 8.76
C ASP A 173 -3.79 -13.87 7.24
N VAL A 174 -2.62 -13.54 6.71
CA VAL A 174 -2.30 -13.69 5.28
C VAL A 174 -2.30 -15.17 4.91
N ASP A 175 -1.60 -16.01 5.67
CA ASP A 175 -1.52 -17.46 5.43
C ASP A 175 -2.88 -18.14 5.58
N SER A 176 -3.65 -17.80 6.61
CA SER A 176 -4.98 -18.35 6.84
C SER A 176 -5.95 -17.99 5.72
N SER A 177 -5.88 -16.79 5.19
CA SER A 177 -6.69 -16.34 4.05
C SER A 177 -6.35 -17.12 2.78
N ARG A 178 -5.07 -17.36 2.54
CA ARG A 178 -4.60 -18.17 1.41
C ARG A 178 -5.10 -19.62 1.50
N LEU A 179 -4.98 -20.24 2.67
CA LEU A 179 -5.44 -21.61 2.90
C LEU A 179 -6.95 -21.74 2.69
N ARG A 180 -7.74 -20.76 3.13
CA ARG A 180 -9.19 -20.71 2.88
C ARG A 180 -9.50 -20.59 1.40
N GLY A 181 -8.75 -19.76 0.65
CA GLY A 181 -8.89 -19.63 -0.80
C GLY A 181 -8.66 -20.95 -1.54
N ILE A 182 -7.66 -21.71 -1.12
CA ILE A 182 -7.35 -23.03 -1.69
C ILE A 182 -8.46 -24.04 -1.35
N SER A 183 -8.93 -24.06 -0.11
CA SER A 183 -9.97 -25.01 0.33
C SER A 183 -11.33 -24.77 -0.35
N THR A 184 -11.68 -23.52 -0.63
CA THR A 184 -12.94 -23.18 -1.33
C THR A 184 -12.88 -23.51 -2.82
N GLY A 185 -11.69 -23.43 -3.45
CA GLY A 185 -11.49 -23.84 -4.84
C GLY A 185 -11.62 -25.35 -5.06
N PHE A 186 -11.32 -26.17 -4.04
CA PHE A 186 -11.39 -27.63 -4.14
C PHE A 186 -12.77 -28.22 -3.80
N ASN A 187 -13.60 -27.54 -3.01
CA ASN A 187 -14.89 -28.01 -2.55
C ASN A 187 -16.08 -27.55 -3.41
N GLY A 188 -15.84 -26.99 -4.58
CA GLY A 188 -16.88 -26.59 -5.53
C GLY A 188 -17.65 -27.73 -6.19
N CYS A 189 -17.31 -28.99 -5.88
CA CYS A 189 -17.98 -30.18 -6.41
C CYS A 189 -18.42 -31.12 -5.29
N GLY A 190 -19.03 -30.60 -4.24
CA GLY A 190 -19.72 -31.36 -3.22
C GLY A 190 -21.08 -31.80 -3.74
N SER A 191 -21.24 -33.09 -3.92
CA SER A 191 -22.38 -33.80 -4.51
C SER A 191 -23.67 -33.80 -3.66
N ASP A 192 -23.84 -32.86 -2.74
CA ASP A 192 -25.07 -32.79 -1.95
C ASP A 192 -25.88 -31.55 -2.33
N PRO A 193 -26.95 -31.71 -3.15
CA PRO A 193 -27.80 -30.60 -3.57
C PRO A 193 -28.64 -30.01 -2.43
N THR A 194 -28.67 -30.66 -1.26
CA THR A 194 -29.38 -30.19 -0.08
C THR A 194 -28.49 -29.41 0.88
N ALA A 195 -27.16 -29.44 0.70
CA ALA A 195 -26.24 -28.64 1.48
C ALA A 195 -26.51 -27.16 1.24
N ARG A 196 -27.03 -26.51 2.28
CA ARG A 196 -27.22 -25.02 2.25
C ARG A 196 -25.86 -24.40 1.99
N LEU A 197 -25.67 -23.85 0.80
CA LEU A 197 -24.47 -23.10 0.44
C LEU A 197 -24.34 -21.97 1.46
N LYS A 198 -23.51 -22.19 2.49
CA LYS A 198 -23.04 -21.07 3.31
C LYS A 198 -22.38 -20.13 2.33
N SER A 199 -22.83 -18.88 2.29
CA SER A 199 -22.18 -17.86 1.49
C SER A 199 -20.69 -17.89 1.83
N VAL A 200 -19.88 -18.43 0.93
CA VAL A 200 -18.44 -18.51 1.08
C VAL A 200 -17.99 -17.06 1.03
N ILE A 201 -17.62 -16.53 2.19
CA ILE A 201 -17.02 -15.21 2.25
C ILE A 201 -15.79 -15.29 1.35
N ALA A 202 -15.82 -14.54 0.25
CA ALA A 202 -14.69 -14.48 -0.68
C ALA A 202 -13.40 -14.25 0.10
N PRO A 203 -12.34 -15.03 -0.16
CA PRO A 203 -11.08 -14.85 0.55
C PRO A 203 -10.63 -13.41 0.37
N ARG A 204 -10.28 -12.73 1.48
CA ARG A 204 -9.76 -11.37 1.41
C ARG A 204 -8.39 -11.43 0.74
N SER A 205 -8.24 -10.72 -0.35
CA SER A 205 -6.94 -10.55 -1.00
C SER A 205 -6.17 -9.44 -0.28
N TRP A 206 -5.38 -9.79 0.71
CA TRP A 206 -4.50 -8.85 1.39
C TRP A 206 -3.47 -8.29 0.42
N THR A 207 -3.26 -6.98 0.47
CA THR A 207 -2.25 -6.28 -0.34
C THR A 207 -1.00 -5.95 0.47
N HIS A 208 -1.18 -5.72 1.76
CA HIS A 208 -0.10 -5.37 2.69
C HIS A 208 -0.31 -6.09 4.02
N CYS A 209 0.74 -6.09 4.84
CA CYS A 209 0.71 -6.60 6.20
C CYS A 209 1.44 -5.63 7.13
N GLU A 210 0.92 -5.47 8.33
CA GLU A 210 1.58 -4.70 9.39
C GLU A 210 2.92 -5.32 9.77
N ILE A 211 3.90 -4.47 10.06
CA ILE A 211 5.17 -4.91 10.64
C ILE A 211 4.92 -5.46 12.04
N HIS A 212 4.20 -4.71 12.85
CA HIS A 212 3.64 -5.13 14.13
C HIS A 212 2.42 -4.25 14.45
N PRO A 213 1.32 -4.79 14.95
CA PRO A 213 0.12 -4.01 15.26
C PRO A 213 0.36 -2.85 16.22
N SER A 214 1.28 -2.99 17.16
CA SER A 214 1.64 -1.94 18.12
C SER A 214 2.28 -0.70 17.48
N MET A 215 2.79 -0.81 16.24
CA MET A 215 3.37 0.33 15.51
C MET A 215 2.33 1.38 15.09
N ILE A 216 1.04 1.07 15.19
CA ILE A 216 -0.05 2.04 14.98
C ILE A 216 -0.11 3.05 16.13
N LEU A 217 0.36 2.67 17.32
CA LEU A 217 0.35 3.52 18.50
C LEU A 217 1.41 4.61 18.41
N GLY A 218 1.14 5.75 19.07
CA GLY A 218 2.12 6.81 19.28
C GLY A 218 3.05 6.51 20.47
N VAL A 219 4.00 7.39 20.73
CA VAL A 219 4.99 7.23 21.81
C VAL A 219 4.33 7.10 23.18
N CYS A 220 3.41 8.01 23.52
CA CYS A 220 2.74 7.99 24.81
C CYS A 220 1.80 6.79 24.96
N ALA A 221 1.04 6.46 23.92
CA ALA A 221 0.12 5.33 23.96
C ALA A 221 0.86 3.97 24.05
N SER A 222 2.07 3.87 23.51
CA SER A 222 2.86 2.63 23.51
C SER A 222 3.38 2.21 24.90
N ILE A 223 3.43 3.13 25.85
CA ILE A 223 3.89 2.85 27.22
C ILE A 223 2.74 2.52 28.20
N ILE A 224 1.49 2.61 27.73
CA ILE A 224 0.32 2.27 28.53
C ILE A 224 0.18 0.76 28.63
N PRO A 225 0.12 0.15 29.82
CA PRO A 225 -0.11 -1.28 29.95
C PRO A 225 -1.57 -1.60 29.59
N PHE A 226 -1.77 -2.67 28.80
CA PHE A 226 -3.08 -3.14 28.36
C PHE A 226 -3.98 -2.02 27.79
N PRO A 227 -3.54 -1.33 26.71
CA PRO A 227 -4.25 -0.18 26.18
C PRO A 227 -5.63 -0.52 25.61
N ASP A 228 -5.84 -1.78 25.22
CA ASP A 228 -7.10 -2.34 24.73
C ASP A 228 -8.16 -2.55 25.83
N HIS A 229 -7.75 -2.48 27.11
CA HIS A 229 -8.65 -2.58 28.25
C HIS A 229 -9.14 -1.21 28.77
N ASN A 230 -8.62 -0.12 28.25
CA ASN A 230 -8.99 1.22 28.67
C ASN A 230 -10.22 1.71 27.91
N GLN A 231 -11.05 2.50 28.60
CA GLN A 231 -12.18 3.22 27.98
C GLN A 231 -11.70 4.54 27.36
N VAL A 232 -12.36 4.95 26.31
CA VAL A 232 -12.18 6.27 25.68
C VAL A 232 -13.02 7.30 26.37
#